data_b6eff7cfe6e23cbc58e0d98552f6a14a
#
_entry.id   b6eff7cfe6e23cbc58e0d98552f6a14a
#
_cell.length_a   1.000
_cell.length_b   1.000
_cell.length_c   1.000
_cell.angle_alpha   90.00
_cell.angle_beta   90.00
_cell.angle_gamma   90.00
#
_symmetry.space_group_name_H-M   'P 1'
#
loop_
_entity.id
_entity.type
_entity.pdbx_description
1 polymer ?
#
loop_
_entity_poly.entity_id
_entity_poly.type
_entity_poly.pdbx_seq_one_letter_code
_entity_poly.pdbx_strand_id
1 'polypeptide(L)'
;KLKDKNGVITEVIPQRIGFRKVEIKNGLLLVNGKPIYIKGVNRHEIDPISGQTISKEIMLRDIKQMKKFNINAVRGSHYPNDEYWNDLCDEYGLYMVDEANIESHGVGIRYHSFNLKTLGNTPSWKNAHLMRLQRMVERDKNHAAVIIWSLGNEAGAGYNFYETNLWLKQRDTTRPIQYEGAIIDYSTYAIDWNTDIIAPMYPEPPLMIKYAKANPKPRSPYIMCEYVHTMGNSAGGMKDYWDIIKG
;
A
#
# COMPACT_ATOMS: atom_id res chain seq x y z
N LYS A 1 -2.43 15.53 -27.41
CA LYS A 1 -2.92 16.64 -28.24
C LYS A 1 -4.27 16.25 -28.83
N LEU A 2 -5.30 17.03 -28.57
CA LEU A 2 -6.59 16.92 -29.22
C LEU A 2 -6.55 17.75 -30.51
N LYS A 3 -7.09 17.21 -31.60
CA LYS A 3 -7.15 17.90 -32.88
C LYS A 3 -8.61 17.93 -33.36
N ASP A 4 -8.98 19.02 -34.02
CA ASP A 4 -10.25 19.11 -34.71
C ASP A 4 -10.26 18.30 -36.02
N LYS A 5 -11.40 18.31 -36.74
CA LYS A 5 -11.54 17.60 -38.02
C LYS A 5 -10.60 18.08 -39.13
N ASN A 6 -10.03 19.26 -39.00
CA ASN A 6 -9.08 19.86 -39.96
C ASN A 6 -7.62 19.62 -39.54
N GLY A 7 -7.36 18.89 -38.43
CA GLY A 7 -6.04 18.61 -37.92
C GLY A 7 -5.44 19.73 -37.06
N VAL A 8 -6.19 20.79 -36.77
CA VAL A 8 -5.74 21.88 -35.91
C VAL A 8 -5.75 21.42 -34.45
N ILE A 9 -4.66 21.69 -33.72
CA ILE A 9 -4.56 21.35 -32.31
C ILE A 9 -5.48 22.28 -31.53
N THR A 10 -6.48 21.71 -30.90
CA THR A 10 -7.46 22.43 -30.05
C THR A 10 -7.09 22.40 -28.58
N GLU A 11 -6.36 21.32 -28.15
CA GLU A 11 -5.95 21.16 -26.76
C GLU A 11 -4.66 20.34 -26.66
N VAL A 12 -3.84 20.66 -25.66
CA VAL A 12 -2.67 19.85 -25.25
C VAL A 12 -2.79 19.54 -23.77
N ILE A 13 -2.96 18.26 -23.47
CA ILE A 13 -2.94 17.75 -22.08
C ILE A 13 -1.55 17.20 -21.85
N PRO A 14 -0.72 17.83 -21.00
CA PRO A 14 0.57 17.27 -20.61
C PRO A 14 0.35 16.11 -19.66
N GLN A 15 1.12 15.04 -19.81
CA GLN A 15 1.14 13.92 -18.89
C GLN A 15 2.59 13.58 -18.56
N ARG A 16 2.92 13.58 -17.27
CA ARG A 16 4.20 13.05 -16.80
C ARG A 16 4.13 11.53 -16.81
N ILE A 17 5.15 10.87 -17.29
CA ILE A 17 5.28 9.41 -17.28
C ILE A 17 6.64 9.04 -16.72
N GLY A 18 6.70 7.90 -16.02
CA GLY A 18 7.95 7.33 -15.53
C GLY A 18 8.05 5.86 -15.91
N PHE A 19 9.28 5.40 -16.11
CA PHE A 19 9.57 4.00 -16.42
C PHE A 19 10.27 3.37 -15.22
N ARG A 20 9.73 2.26 -14.74
CA ARG A 20 10.33 1.45 -13.69
C ARG A 20 9.90 0.00 -13.85
N LYS A 21 10.66 -0.91 -13.30
CA LYS A 21 10.31 -2.32 -13.15
C LYS A 21 10.24 -2.65 -11.68
N VAL A 22 9.13 -3.23 -11.25
CA VAL A 22 8.95 -3.74 -9.89
C VAL A 22 8.86 -5.26 -9.95
N GLU A 23 9.62 -5.96 -9.14
CA GLU A 23 9.72 -7.41 -9.13
C GLU A 23 9.83 -7.95 -7.72
N ILE A 24 9.27 -9.13 -7.51
CA ILE A 24 9.60 -9.97 -6.35
C ILE A 24 10.51 -11.09 -6.84
N LYS A 25 11.71 -11.17 -6.27
CA LYS A 25 12.67 -12.21 -6.60
C LYS A 25 13.40 -12.66 -5.34
N ASN A 26 13.41 -13.98 -5.11
CA ASN A 26 14.05 -14.59 -3.95
C ASN A 26 13.58 -13.97 -2.61
N GLY A 27 12.29 -13.67 -2.48
CA GLY A 27 11.70 -13.05 -1.30
C GLY A 27 12.04 -11.57 -1.10
N LEU A 28 12.65 -10.92 -2.08
CA LEU A 28 13.00 -9.51 -2.02
C LEU A 28 12.14 -8.69 -2.99
N LEU A 29 11.76 -7.49 -2.59
CA LEU A 29 11.15 -6.49 -3.46
C LEU A 29 12.28 -5.73 -4.17
N LEU A 30 12.23 -5.73 -5.50
CA LEU A 30 13.21 -5.05 -6.35
C LEU A 30 12.55 -3.93 -7.14
N VAL A 31 13.24 -2.80 -7.23
CA VAL A 31 12.93 -1.74 -8.18
C VAL A 31 14.11 -1.56 -9.12
N ASN A 32 13.85 -1.65 -10.42
CA ASN A 32 14.88 -1.59 -11.48
C ASN A 32 16.04 -2.59 -11.25
N GLY A 33 15.68 -3.80 -10.81
CA GLY A 33 16.60 -4.91 -10.57
C GLY A 33 17.43 -4.81 -9.30
N LYS A 34 17.21 -3.77 -8.46
CA LYS A 34 17.91 -3.61 -7.17
C LYS A 34 16.96 -3.86 -6.01
N PRO A 35 17.34 -4.69 -5.03
CA PRO A 35 16.55 -4.86 -3.83
C PRO A 35 16.50 -3.54 -3.04
N ILE A 36 15.33 -3.26 -2.47
CA ILE A 36 15.11 -2.05 -1.70
C ILE A 36 14.65 -2.37 -0.29
N TYR A 37 15.04 -1.51 0.68
CA TYR A 37 14.38 -1.42 1.96
C TYR A 37 13.27 -0.39 1.91
N ILE A 38 12.09 -0.74 2.38
CA ILE A 38 11.00 0.20 2.58
C ILE A 38 11.21 0.92 3.91
N LYS A 39 11.72 2.16 3.85
CA LYS A 39 11.83 3.08 4.98
C LYS A 39 10.61 3.99 4.94
N GLY A 40 9.46 3.41 5.25
CA GLY A 40 8.16 4.03 5.00
C GLY A 40 7.46 4.54 6.24
N VAL A 41 6.46 5.36 5.99
CA VAL A 41 5.47 5.81 6.96
C VAL A 41 4.07 5.65 6.40
N ASN A 42 3.08 5.53 7.27
CA ASN A 42 1.68 5.65 6.92
C ASN A 42 1.28 7.12 6.98
N ARG A 43 0.47 7.58 6.04
CA ARG A 43 0.01 8.96 5.97
C ARG A 43 -1.49 9.02 5.82
N HIS A 44 -2.12 9.71 6.76
CA HIS A 44 -3.49 10.18 6.62
C HIS A 44 -3.52 11.58 6.01
N GLU A 45 -4.54 11.86 5.17
CA GLU A 45 -4.85 13.21 4.72
C GLU A 45 -5.69 13.92 5.78
N ILE A 46 -5.01 14.50 6.76
CA ILE A 46 -5.64 15.22 7.85
C ILE A 46 -4.85 16.47 8.24
N ASP A 47 -5.57 17.52 8.50
CA ASP A 47 -5.02 18.80 9.01
C ASP A 47 -5.82 19.19 10.27
N PRO A 48 -5.18 19.69 11.32
CA PRO A 48 -5.85 20.02 12.56
C PRO A 48 -6.87 21.15 12.46
N ILE A 49 -6.83 21.96 11.39
CA ILE A 49 -7.75 23.07 11.15
C ILE A 49 -8.82 22.71 10.13
N SER A 50 -8.41 22.19 8.98
CA SER A 50 -9.31 21.91 7.85
C SER A 50 -9.84 20.47 7.79
N GLY A 51 -9.44 19.63 8.75
CA GLY A 51 -9.87 18.23 8.80
C GLY A 51 -9.31 17.41 7.64
N GLN A 52 -10.15 16.72 6.91
CA GLN A 52 -9.75 15.86 5.78
C GLN A 52 -9.62 16.65 4.45
N THR A 53 -9.83 17.96 4.47
CA THR A 53 -9.57 18.82 3.31
C THR A 53 -8.14 19.35 3.42
N ILE A 54 -7.23 18.74 2.67
CA ILE A 54 -5.82 19.07 2.78
C ILE A 54 -5.35 19.96 1.61
N SER A 55 -4.51 20.96 1.93
CA SER A 55 -3.99 21.87 0.90
C SER A 55 -2.72 21.33 0.25
N LYS A 56 -2.40 21.86 -0.94
CA LYS A 56 -1.15 21.55 -1.65
C LYS A 56 0.09 21.92 -0.85
N GLU A 57 0.02 23.00 -0.07
CA GLU A 57 1.10 23.48 0.80
C GLU A 57 1.38 22.47 1.92
N ILE A 58 0.34 21.87 2.49
CA ILE A 58 0.47 20.86 3.53
C ILE A 58 1.09 19.60 2.94
N MET A 59 0.60 19.12 1.79
CA MET A 59 1.17 17.96 1.09
C MET A 59 2.65 18.19 0.76
N LEU A 60 3.01 19.38 0.27
CA LEU A 60 4.39 19.74 -0.03
C LEU A 60 5.27 19.80 1.23
N ARG A 61 4.71 20.25 2.35
CA ARG A 61 5.41 20.25 3.66
C ARG A 61 5.66 18.80 4.11
N ASP A 62 4.66 17.95 4.03
CA ASP A 62 4.74 16.55 4.46
C ASP A 62 5.82 15.80 3.68
N ILE A 63 5.83 15.91 2.35
CA ILE A 63 6.81 15.19 1.53
C ILE A 63 8.24 15.69 1.78
N LYS A 64 8.42 17.00 1.96
CA LYS A 64 9.73 17.58 2.32
C LYS A 64 10.22 17.09 3.69
N GLN A 65 9.30 16.95 4.67
CA GLN A 65 9.63 16.35 5.96
C GLN A 65 10.06 14.89 5.80
N MET A 66 9.33 14.10 5.04
CA MET A 66 9.69 12.70 4.76
C MET A 66 11.10 12.60 4.16
N LYS A 67 11.41 13.42 3.16
CA LYS A 67 12.75 13.46 2.54
C LYS A 67 13.84 13.88 3.53
N LYS A 68 13.57 14.87 4.40
CA LYS A 68 14.51 15.31 5.43
C LYS A 68 14.89 14.19 6.40
N PHE A 69 13.98 13.27 6.69
CA PHE A 69 14.22 12.14 7.58
C PHE A 69 14.60 10.84 6.85
N ASN A 70 15.02 10.92 5.59
CA ASN A 70 15.40 9.76 4.77
C ASN A 70 14.30 8.70 4.62
N ILE A 71 13.05 9.09 4.72
CA ILE A 71 11.91 8.25 4.36
C ILE A 71 11.88 8.12 2.85
N ASN A 72 11.73 6.90 2.35
CA ASN A 72 11.71 6.60 0.92
C ASN A 72 10.40 6.03 0.42
N ALA A 73 9.45 5.78 1.32
CA ALA A 73 8.16 5.20 0.96
C ALA A 73 7.04 5.78 1.83
N VAL A 74 5.83 5.78 1.29
CA VAL A 74 4.62 6.19 2.00
C VAL A 74 3.49 5.23 1.63
N ARG A 75 2.67 4.86 2.62
CA ARG A 75 1.40 4.18 2.40
C ARG A 75 0.26 5.18 2.58
N GLY A 76 -0.60 5.29 1.58
CA GLY A 76 -1.83 6.07 1.66
C GLY A 76 -2.84 5.39 2.56
N SER A 77 -2.76 5.67 3.84
CA SER A 77 -3.61 5.03 4.84
C SER A 77 -4.87 5.87 5.09
N HIS A 78 -6.10 5.37 4.97
CA HIS A 78 -6.43 4.05 4.42
C HIS A 78 -7.38 4.25 3.24
N TYR A 79 -6.94 5.03 2.28
CA TYR A 79 -7.70 5.45 1.09
C TYR A 79 -6.75 6.04 0.04
N PRO A 80 -7.15 6.09 -1.23
CA PRO A 80 -6.40 6.80 -2.25
C PRO A 80 -6.29 8.28 -1.88
N ASN A 81 -5.06 8.78 -1.83
CA ASN A 81 -4.80 10.17 -1.49
C ASN A 81 -5.18 11.13 -2.65
N ASP A 82 -5.10 12.44 -2.43
CA ASP A 82 -5.26 13.45 -3.48
C ASP A 82 -4.31 13.18 -4.65
N GLU A 83 -4.76 13.43 -5.89
CA GLU A 83 -3.94 13.18 -7.09
C GLU A 83 -2.61 13.94 -7.07
N TYR A 84 -2.60 15.14 -6.51
CA TYR A 84 -1.39 15.94 -6.36
C TYR A 84 -0.36 15.29 -5.42
N TRP A 85 -0.80 14.48 -4.46
CA TRP A 85 0.11 13.69 -3.63
C TRP A 85 0.91 12.67 -4.45
N ASN A 86 0.27 12.00 -5.38
CA ASN A 86 0.94 11.06 -6.28
C ASN A 86 1.92 11.79 -7.22
N ASP A 87 1.56 12.98 -7.72
CA ASP A 87 2.47 13.84 -8.48
C ASP A 87 3.71 14.21 -7.66
N LEU A 88 3.53 14.56 -6.38
CA LEU A 88 4.65 14.85 -5.48
C LEU A 88 5.51 13.61 -5.21
N CYS A 89 4.92 12.43 -5.05
CA CYS A 89 5.69 11.20 -4.88
C CYS A 89 6.55 10.90 -6.12
N ASP A 90 6.00 11.10 -7.32
CA ASP A 90 6.76 10.99 -8.57
C ASP A 90 7.91 12.00 -8.64
N GLU A 91 7.66 13.26 -8.29
CA GLU A 91 8.63 14.35 -8.38
C GLU A 91 9.76 14.21 -7.34
N TYR A 92 9.41 13.90 -6.09
CA TYR A 92 10.36 13.81 -4.98
C TYR A 92 11.00 12.41 -4.84
N GLY A 93 10.55 11.42 -5.62
CA GLY A 93 11.09 10.07 -5.62
C GLY A 93 10.78 9.32 -4.32
N LEU A 94 9.52 9.33 -3.88
CA LEU A 94 9.01 8.44 -2.85
C LEU A 94 8.30 7.26 -3.50
N TYR A 95 8.53 6.06 -2.99
CA TYR A 95 7.71 4.90 -3.32
C TYR A 95 6.34 5.03 -2.68
N MET A 96 5.30 4.68 -3.41
CA MET A 96 3.92 4.71 -2.93
C MET A 96 3.35 3.30 -2.84
N VAL A 97 2.77 2.99 -1.70
CA VAL A 97 1.80 1.91 -1.53
C VAL A 97 0.42 2.57 -1.59
N ASP A 98 -0.24 2.41 -2.71
CA ASP A 98 -1.55 3.01 -2.94
C ASP A 98 -2.65 2.05 -2.50
N GLU A 99 -3.56 2.54 -1.65
CA GLU A 99 -4.49 1.71 -0.91
C GLU A 99 -5.94 2.03 -1.24
N ALA A 100 -6.69 0.98 -1.54
CA ALA A 100 -8.12 1.11 -1.80
C ALA A 100 -8.87 1.52 -0.52
N ASN A 101 -9.85 2.41 -0.68
CA ASN A 101 -10.72 2.84 0.42
C ASN A 101 -11.65 1.70 0.86
N ILE A 102 -11.07 0.69 1.48
CA ILE A 102 -11.77 -0.46 2.04
C ILE A 102 -11.24 -0.66 3.44
N GLU A 103 -12.01 -0.20 4.42
CA GLU A 103 -11.78 -0.42 5.84
C GLU A 103 -13.11 -0.69 6.50
N SER A 104 -13.17 -1.72 7.34
CA SER A 104 -14.41 -2.09 8.02
C SER A 104 -14.16 -2.64 9.42
N HIS A 105 -13.16 -2.11 10.11
CA HIS A 105 -12.74 -2.49 11.47
C HIS A 105 -13.94 -2.63 12.43
N GLY A 106 -14.83 -1.66 12.44
CA GLY A 106 -15.99 -1.65 13.35
C GLY A 106 -17.06 -2.73 13.06
N VAL A 107 -17.00 -3.39 11.91
CA VAL A 107 -17.95 -4.46 11.52
C VAL A 107 -17.39 -5.87 11.76
N GLY A 108 -16.28 -5.96 12.45
CA GLY A 108 -15.61 -7.21 12.81
C GLY A 108 -14.40 -7.46 11.94
N ILE A 109 -13.30 -7.18 12.56
CA ILE A 109 -12.01 -7.65 12.10
C ILE A 109 -11.72 -8.95 12.85
N ARG A 110 -11.50 -10.00 12.16
CA ARG A 110 -10.47 -10.93 12.59
C ARG A 110 -9.81 -11.44 11.34
N TYR A 111 -8.51 -11.25 11.36
CA TYR A 111 -7.60 -11.77 10.37
C TYR A 111 -8.06 -13.16 9.94
N HIS A 112 -8.24 -13.32 8.64
CA HIS A 112 -8.51 -14.61 8.02
C HIS A 112 -9.72 -15.40 8.54
N SER A 113 -10.71 -14.78 9.16
CA SER A 113 -11.93 -15.48 9.45
C SER A 113 -12.90 -15.29 8.25
N PHE A 114 -13.22 -16.35 7.56
CA PHE A 114 -14.34 -16.41 6.63
C PHE A 114 -15.68 -16.27 7.37
N ASN A 115 -15.74 -15.28 8.25
CA ASN A 115 -16.97 -14.96 8.92
C ASN A 115 -17.90 -14.28 7.93
N LEU A 116 -19.04 -14.91 7.64
CA LEU A 116 -20.08 -14.37 6.77
C LEU A 116 -20.60 -12.98 7.18
N LYS A 117 -20.26 -12.54 8.39
CA LYS A 117 -20.65 -11.22 8.91
C LYS A 117 -19.69 -10.09 8.50
N THR A 118 -18.52 -10.38 7.94
CA THR A 118 -17.61 -9.34 7.44
C THR A 118 -18.06 -8.82 6.08
N LEU A 119 -17.85 -7.54 5.82
CA LEU A 119 -18.20 -6.95 4.52
C LEU A 119 -17.39 -7.60 3.39
N GLY A 120 -16.14 -7.99 3.66
CA GLY A 120 -15.28 -8.72 2.72
C GLY A 120 -15.84 -10.06 2.27
N ASN A 121 -16.76 -10.66 3.03
CA ASN A 121 -17.37 -11.95 2.73
C ASN A 121 -18.88 -11.86 2.44
N THR A 122 -19.46 -10.68 2.40
CA THR A 122 -20.88 -10.45 2.15
C THR A 122 -21.10 -10.17 0.65
N PRO A 123 -21.85 -11.00 -0.09
CA PRO A 123 -21.97 -10.88 -1.57
C PRO A 123 -22.50 -9.54 -2.05
N SER A 124 -23.43 -8.92 -1.32
CA SER A 124 -23.97 -7.60 -1.68
C SER A 124 -22.93 -6.47 -1.67
N TRP A 125 -21.78 -6.66 -1.02
CA TRP A 125 -20.67 -5.70 -0.96
C TRP A 125 -19.60 -5.93 -2.03
N LYS A 126 -19.70 -6.99 -2.85
CA LYS A 126 -18.73 -7.29 -3.91
C LYS A 126 -18.47 -6.10 -4.82
N ASN A 127 -19.53 -5.49 -5.36
CA ASN A 127 -19.40 -4.37 -6.28
C ASN A 127 -18.76 -3.15 -5.60
N ALA A 128 -19.06 -2.91 -4.32
CA ALA A 128 -18.45 -1.82 -3.57
C ALA A 128 -16.93 -2.00 -3.40
N HIS A 129 -16.47 -3.23 -3.13
CA HIS A 129 -15.04 -3.55 -3.07
C HIS A 129 -14.36 -3.38 -4.43
N LEU A 130 -14.92 -4.00 -5.48
CA LEU A 130 -14.38 -3.90 -6.83
C LEU A 130 -14.28 -2.46 -7.32
N MET A 131 -15.35 -1.67 -7.20
CA MET A 131 -15.37 -0.30 -7.70
C MET A 131 -14.36 0.61 -6.98
N ARG A 132 -14.16 0.44 -5.67
CA ARG A 132 -13.16 1.21 -4.93
C ARG A 132 -11.76 0.94 -5.46
N LEU A 133 -11.40 -0.33 -5.59
CA LEU A 133 -10.10 -0.74 -6.15
C LEU A 133 -9.95 -0.28 -7.60
N GLN A 134 -10.95 -0.52 -8.44
CA GLN A 134 -10.92 -0.15 -9.85
C GLN A 134 -10.68 1.33 -10.06
N ARG A 135 -11.42 2.19 -9.34
CA ARG A 135 -11.27 3.64 -9.44
C ARG A 135 -9.88 4.11 -9.05
N MET A 136 -9.33 3.60 -7.96
CA MET A 136 -7.95 3.87 -7.54
C MET A 136 -6.96 3.48 -8.64
N VAL A 137 -7.00 2.23 -9.08
CA VAL A 137 -6.04 1.72 -10.07
C VAL A 137 -6.14 2.47 -11.39
N GLU A 138 -7.35 2.72 -11.90
CA GLU A 138 -7.54 3.43 -13.17
C GLU A 138 -7.08 4.89 -13.09
N ARG A 139 -7.24 5.54 -11.94
CA ARG A 139 -6.74 6.89 -11.71
C ARG A 139 -5.20 6.92 -11.63
N ASP A 140 -4.62 6.01 -10.84
CA ASP A 140 -3.24 6.16 -10.37
C ASP A 140 -2.23 5.26 -11.10
N LYS A 141 -2.67 4.41 -12.03
CA LYS A 141 -1.80 3.46 -12.78
C LYS A 141 -0.61 4.09 -13.52
N ASN A 142 -0.70 5.36 -13.87
CA ASN A 142 0.35 6.06 -14.62
C ASN A 142 1.45 6.67 -13.72
N HIS A 143 1.25 6.68 -12.39
CA HIS A 143 2.25 7.16 -11.45
C HIS A 143 3.37 6.12 -11.26
N ALA A 144 4.59 6.52 -11.58
CA ALA A 144 5.76 5.67 -11.42
C ALA A 144 6.09 5.40 -9.95
N ALA A 145 5.75 6.32 -9.07
CA ALA A 145 5.91 6.21 -7.62
C ALA A 145 5.12 5.03 -7.04
N VAL A 146 3.94 4.72 -7.58
CA VAL A 146 3.12 3.60 -7.14
C VAL A 146 3.80 2.29 -7.50
N ILE A 147 4.36 1.60 -6.51
CA ILE A 147 5.08 0.33 -6.68
C ILE A 147 4.37 -0.88 -6.08
N ILE A 148 3.38 -0.66 -5.24
CA ILE A 148 2.55 -1.70 -4.60
C ILE A 148 1.10 -1.22 -4.61
N TRP A 149 0.18 -2.12 -4.94
CA TRP A 149 -1.24 -1.94 -4.73
C TRP A 149 -1.67 -2.60 -3.43
N SER A 150 -2.45 -1.91 -2.61
CA SER A 150 -3.04 -2.45 -1.38
C SER A 150 -4.56 -2.60 -1.54
N LEU A 151 -5.07 -3.79 -1.20
CA LEU A 151 -6.50 -4.08 -1.35
C LEU A 151 -7.39 -3.39 -0.33
N GLY A 152 -6.80 -2.87 0.74
CA GLY A 152 -7.52 -2.21 1.84
C GLY A 152 -6.83 -2.39 3.18
N ASN A 153 -7.56 -2.08 4.24
CA ASN A 153 -7.08 -2.10 5.62
C ASN A 153 -8.14 -2.67 6.56
N GLU A 154 -7.71 -3.53 7.47
CA GLU A 154 -8.51 -4.01 8.61
C GLU A 154 -9.97 -4.35 8.28
N ALA A 155 -10.18 -5.07 7.18
CA ALA A 155 -11.52 -5.42 6.69
C ALA A 155 -11.78 -6.94 6.66
N GLY A 156 -10.92 -7.71 7.34
CA GLY A 156 -10.98 -9.17 7.39
C GLY A 156 -10.62 -9.83 6.07
N ALA A 157 -10.97 -11.11 5.93
CA ALA A 157 -10.78 -11.88 4.71
C ALA A 157 -12.14 -12.25 4.09
N GLY A 158 -12.14 -12.60 2.80
CA GLY A 158 -13.37 -13.08 2.16
C GLY A 158 -13.34 -12.99 0.64
N TYR A 159 -14.42 -13.51 0.04
CA TYR A 159 -14.55 -13.63 -1.41
C TYR A 159 -14.43 -12.28 -2.15
N ASN A 160 -14.86 -11.19 -1.54
CA ASN A 160 -14.78 -9.88 -2.18
C ASN A 160 -13.31 -9.44 -2.39
N PHE A 161 -12.41 -9.81 -1.48
CA PHE A 161 -10.98 -9.58 -1.64
C PHE A 161 -10.33 -10.50 -2.67
N TYR A 162 -10.84 -11.74 -2.82
CA TYR A 162 -10.39 -12.61 -3.91
C TYR A 162 -10.79 -12.05 -5.28
N GLU A 163 -12.00 -11.57 -5.41
CA GLU A 163 -12.48 -10.95 -6.64
C GLU A 163 -11.70 -9.67 -7.00
N THR A 164 -11.39 -8.84 -6.00
CA THR A 164 -10.56 -7.64 -6.22
C THR A 164 -9.14 -8.01 -6.64
N ASN A 165 -8.54 -9.03 -6.02
CA ASN A 165 -7.21 -9.50 -6.41
C ASN A 165 -7.21 -10.07 -7.84
N LEU A 166 -8.18 -10.92 -8.19
CA LEU A 166 -8.29 -11.51 -9.53
C LEU A 166 -8.42 -10.42 -10.61
N TRP A 167 -9.28 -9.44 -10.38
CA TRP A 167 -9.41 -8.32 -11.30
C TRP A 167 -8.09 -7.55 -11.43
N LEU A 168 -7.43 -7.25 -10.32
CA LEU A 168 -6.19 -6.48 -10.32
C LEU A 168 -5.05 -7.22 -11.02
N LYS A 169 -4.90 -8.52 -10.81
CA LYS A 169 -3.91 -9.35 -11.51
C LYS A 169 -4.12 -9.40 -13.02
N GLN A 170 -5.38 -9.32 -13.47
CA GLN A 170 -5.69 -9.22 -14.91
C GLN A 170 -5.41 -7.82 -15.45
N ARG A 171 -5.62 -6.79 -14.64
CA ARG A 171 -5.52 -5.38 -15.06
C ARG A 171 -4.10 -4.84 -15.03
N ASP A 172 -3.32 -5.20 -14.02
CA ASP A 172 -1.95 -4.75 -13.84
C ASP A 172 -1.06 -5.91 -13.32
N THR A 173 -0.20 -6.39 -14.19
CA THR A 173 0.78 -7.43 -13.86
C THR A 173 2.16 -6.86 -13.49
N THR A 174 2.28 -5.54 -13.41
CA THR A 174 3.58 -4.85 -13.25
C THR A 174 3.89 -4.49 -11.81
N ARG A 175 2.93 -4.62 -10.89
CA ARG A 175 3.05 -4.29 -9.48
C ARG A 175 2.58 -5.45 -8.61
N PRO A 176 3.27 -5.72 -7.49
CA PRO A 176 2.77 -6.65 -6.48
C PRO A 176 1.56 -6.09 -5.73
N ILE A 177 0.82 -7.01 -5.14
CA ILE A 177 -0.36 -6.74 -4.33
C ILE A 177 -0.04 -7.02 -2.87
N GLN A 178 -0.46 -6.11 -1.99
CA GLN A 178 -0.41 -6.24 -0.54
C GLN A 178 -1.82 -6.29 0.04
N TYR A 179 -2.02 -7.14 1.04
CA TYR A 179 -3.18 -7.11 1.92
C TYR A 179 -2.87 -7.83 3.24
N GLU A 180 -2.97 -7.12 4.37
CA GLU A 180 -2.67 -7.71 5.69
C GLU A 180 -3.71 -8.75 6.13
N GLY A 181 -4.99 -8.56 5.74
CA GLY A 181 -6.06 -9.52 6.00
C GLY A 181 -5.88 -10.87 5.31
N ALA A 182 -4.88 -11.01 4.43
CA ALA A 182 -4.51 -12.27 3.83
C ALA A 182 -3.52 -13.10 4.68
N ILE A 183 -3.09 -12.63 5.84
CA ILE A 183 -2.27 -13.45 6.75
C ILE A 183 -3.17 -14.49 7.43
N ILE A 184 -2.89 -15.77 7.13
CA ILE A 184 -3.65 -16.91 7.65
C ILE A 184 -3.27 -17.22 9.10
N ASP A 185 -1.98 -17.11 9.40
CA ASP A 185 -1.42 -17.44 10.70
C ASP A 185 -0.29 -16.48 11.06
N TYR A 186 -0.51 -15.68 12.08
CA TYR A 186 0.46 -14.71 12.59
C TYR A 186 1.65 -15.35 13.30
N SER A 187 1.55 -16.60 13.72
CA SER A 187 2.68 -17.32 14.37
C SER A 187 3.75 -17.76 13.37
N THR A 188 3.36 -17.96 12.13
CA THR A 188 4.22 -18.41 11.02
C THR A 188 4.30 -17.38 9.87
N TYR A 189 3.45 -16.37 9.88
CA TYR A 189 3.22 -15.44 8.77
C TYR A 189 2.87 -16.12 7.44
N ALA A 190 2.17 -17.27 7.53
CA ALA A 190 1.56 -17.88 6.36
C ALA A 190 0.52 -16.94 5.75
N ILE A 191 0.58 -16.79 4.42
CA ILE A 191 -0.32 -15.90 3.67
C ILE A 191 -1.19 -16.70 2.71
N ASP A 192 -2.36 -16.16 2.43
CA ASP A 192 -3.25 -16.63 1.38
C ASP A 192 -2.75 -16.16 0.00
N TRP A 193 -3.30 -16.75 -1.05
CA TRP A 193 -2.90 -16.49 -2.44
C TRP A 193 -3.24 -15.07 -2.94
N ASN A 194 -4.09 -14.34 -2.24
CA ASN A 194 -4.54 -13.00 -2.65
C ASN A 194 -3.63 -11.86 -2.18
N THR A 195 -2.41 -12.17 -1.81
CA THR A 195 -1.34 -11.20 -1.54
C THR A 195 0.00 -11.72 -2.05
N ASP A 196 0.88 -10.85 -2.49
CA ASP A 196 2.25 -11.18 -2.90
C ASP A 196 3.26 -10.88 -1.78
N ILE A 197 2.86 -10.11 -0.78
CA ILE A 197 3.71 -9.57 0.28
C ILE A 197 3.17 -10.02 1.63
N ILE A 198 4.05 -10.45 2.52
CA ILE A 198 3.73 -10.67 3.92
C ILE A 198 3.71 -9.30 4.59
N ALA A 199 2.52 -8.80 4.91
CA ALA A 199 2.30 -7.42 5.37
C ALA A 199 1.69 -7.37 6.78
N PRO A 200 2.42 -7.78 7.83
CA PRO A 200 1.89 -7.79 9.17
C PRO A 200 1.74 -6.38 9.74
N MET A 201 0.79 -6.25 10.66
CA MET A 201 0.64 -5.09 11.54
C MET A 201 1.27 -5.38 12.89
N TYR A 202 2.05 -4.42 13.38
CA TYR A 202 2.62 -4.41 14.73
C TYR A 202 3.26 -5.74 15.17
N PRO A 203 4.06 -6.41 14.32
CA PRO A 203 4.67 -7.67 14.72
C PRO A 203 5.65 -7.42 15.85
N GLU A 204 5.60 -8.25 16.88
CA GLU A 204 6.56 -8.17 17.96
C GLU A 204 7.97 -8.58 17.49
N PRO A 205 9.03 -7.88 17.91
CA PRO A 205 10.41 -8.19 17.56
C PRO A 205 10.81 -9.67 17.70
N PRO A 206 10.44 -10.40 18.77
CA PRO A 206 10.74 -11.84 18.88
C PRO A 206 10.12 -12.69 17.77
N LEU A 207 8.90 -12.34 17.30
CA LEU A 207 8.23 -13.06 16.22
C LEU A 207 8.92 -12.82 14.88
N MET A 208 9.40 -11.59 14.64
CA MET A 208 10.18 -11.25 13.44
C MET A 208 11.46 -12.06 13.37
N ILE A 209 12.21 -12.14 14.48
CA ILE A 209 13.43 -12.95 14.58
C ILE A 209 13.12 -14.44 14.35
N LYS A 210 12.05 -14.95 14.96
CA LYS A 210 11.61 -16.35 14.77
C LYS A 210 11.30 -16.62 13.30
N TYR A 211 10.55 -15.72 12.65
CA TYR A 211 10.21 -15.82 11.23
C TYR A 211 11.48 -15.84 10.35
N ALA A 212 12.39 -14.89 10.54
CA ALA A 212 13.62 -14.79 9.76
C ALA A 212 14.48 -16.06 9.87
N LYS A 213 14.64 -16.59 11.09
CA LYS A 213 15.38 -17.84 11.33
C LYS A 213 14.72 -19.07 10.67
N ALA A 214 13.40 -19.13 10.69
CA ALA A 214 12.65 -20.25 10.09
C ALA A 214 12.59 -20.17 8.56
N ASN A 215 12.79 -18.99 7.98
CA ASN A 215 12.65 -18.73 6.55
C ASN A 215 13.90 -18.07 5.94
N PRO A 216 15.05 -18.77 5.89
CA PRO A 216 16.29 -18.19 5.35
C PRO A 216 16.23 -17.90 3.84
N LYS A 217 15.23 -18.46 3.15
CA LYS A 217 14.96 -18.22 1.72
C LYS A 217 13.43 -18.01 1.54
N PRO A 218 12.91 -16.86 1.95
CA PRO A 218 11.48 -16.61 1.86
C PRO A 218 11.03 -16.54 0.40
N ARG A 219 9.76 -16.87 0.15
CA ARG A 219 9.15 -16.73 -1.19
C ARG A 219 8.64 -15.31 -1.43
N SER A 220 8.14 -14.67 -0.38
CA SER A 220 7.54 -13.34 -0.41
C SER A 220 8.32 -12.35 0.45
N PRO A 221 8.39 -11.08 0.06
CA PRO A 221 8.96 -10.05 0.91
C PRO A 221 8.14 -9.91 2.20
N TYR A 222 8.84 -9.64 3.30
CA TYR A 222 8.23 -9.31 4.58
C TYR A 222 8.31 -7.78 4.74
N ILE A 223 7.17 -7.11 4.63
CA ILE A 223 7.06 -5.64 4.68
C ILE A 223 5.93 -5.30 5.65
N MET A 224 6.27 -4.89 6.86
CA MET A 224 5.26 -4.45 7.83
C MET A 224 4.44 -3.31 7.23
N CYS A 225 3.12 -3.49 7.10
CA CYS A 225 2.27 -2.39 6.64
C CYS A 225 2.06 -1.35 7.74
N GLU A 226 2.17 -1.78 9.00
CA GLU A 226 2.14 -0.90 10.17
C GLU A 226 3.12 -1.39 11.26
N TYR A 227 3.86 -0.46 11.86
CA TYR A 227 4.76 -0.74 12.98
C TYR A 227 5.03 0.55 13.77
N VAL A 228 5.56 0.42 14.99
CA VAL A 228 5.92 1.55 15.85
C VAL A 228 4.76 2.56 15.98
N HIS A 229 3.60 2.06 16.37
CA HIS A 229 2.41 2.88 16.57
C HIS A 229 2.66 3.93 17.66
N THR A 230 2.42 5.20 17.35
CA THR A 230 2.71 6.32 18.24
C THR A 230 1.43 7.00 18.76
N MET A 231 0.47 6.23 19.22
CA MET A 231 -0.74 6.77 19.82
C MET A 231 -0.45 7.34 21.22
N GLY A 232 -0.88 8.57 21.48
CA GLY A 232 -0.62 9.24 22.73
C GLY A 232 0.88 9.47 22.97
N ASN A 233 1.38 9.07 24.14
CA ASN A 233 2.79 9.21 24.53
C ASN A 233 3.57 7.89 24.40
N SER A 234 3.39 7.16 23.32
CA SER A 234 3.94 5.82 23.13
C SER A 234 5.05 5.74 22.06
N ALA A 235 5.64 6.88 21.68
CA ALA A 235 6.72 6.91 20.70
C ALA A 235 7.97 6.18 21.20
N GLY A 236 8.51 5.25 20.41
CA GLY A 236 9.73 4.50 20.76
C GLY A 236 9.87 3.17 20.00
N GLY A 237 10.96 2.44 20.29
CA GLY A 237 11.18 1.10 19.75
C GLY A 237 11.58 1.01 18.27
N MET A 238 11.62 2.11 17.53
CA MET A 238 11.97 2.07 16.10
C MET A 238 13.35 1.47 15.85
N LYS A 239 14.30 1.75 16.72
CA LYS A 239 15.65 1.21 16.63
C LYS A 239 15.65 -0.32 16.69
N ASP A 240 14.86 -0.91 17.59
CA ASP A 240 14.80 -2.36 17.78
C ASP A 240 14.30 -3.07 16.53
N TYR A 241 13.28 -2.51 15.87
CA TYR A 241 12.81 -3.03 14.58
C TYR A 241 13.90 -2.96 13.50
N TRP A 242 14.60 -1.81 13.40
CA TRP A 242 15.61 -1.62 12.37
C TRP A 242 16.89 -2.40 12.63
N ASP A 243 17.23 -2.69 13.86
CA ASP A 243 18.33 -3.61 14.19
C ASP A 243 18.02 -5.03 13.68
N ILE A 244 16.77 -5.50 13.82
CA ILE A 244 16.35 -6.81 13.30
C ILE A 244 16.32 -6.82 11.76
N ILE A 245 15.82 -5.75 11.14
CA ILE A 245 15.71 -5.66 9.67
C ILE A 245 17.08 -5.67 8.99
N LYS A 246 18.11 -5.12 9.64
CA LYS A 246 19.46 -5.00 9.09
C LYS A 246 20.39 -6.15 9.48
N GLY A 247 20.09 -6.82 10.60
CA GLY A 247 20.91 -7.85 11.23
C GLY A 247 20.96 -9.14 10.54
#